data_ef8c755e812703fc57a47b7f348cccd2
#
_entry.id   ef8c755e812703fc57a47b7f348cccd2
#
_cell.length_a   1.000
_cell.length_b   1.000
_cell.length_c   1.000
_cell.angle_alpha   90.00
_cell.angle_beta   90.00
_cell.angle_gamma   90.00
#
_symmetry.space_group_name_H-M   'P 1'
#
loop_
_entity.id
_entity.type
_entity.pdbx_description
1 polymer ?
#
loop_
_entity_poly.entity_id
_entity_poly.type
_entity_poly.pdbx_seq_one_letter_code
_entity_poly.pdbx_strand_id
1 'polypeptide(L)'
;QKVIGLEVTQVATGLVTSTETNGVSSLQLTDSYDKEVREGDRVFVELNNSIPPVFYPAPATVSRGGMIVRIMDSISSAAKGSVVAINLGSTHGAKPGDVLTVYQKGALIRDTKDNDTPVRLPNEPSGMVMVFNTFDDISYAYVLDSELPLNVGDQLLPPPYL
;
A
#
# COMPACT_ATOMS: atom_id res chain seq x y z
N GLN A 1 9.41 -7.63 14.99
CA GLN A 1 8.64 -7.02 13.91
C GLN A 1 9.56 -6.86 12.71
N LYS A 2 9.23 -7.50 11.57
CA LYS A 2 10.05 -7.38 10.34
C LYS A 2 9.75 -6.05 9.67
N VAL A 3 10.77 -5.27 9.34
CA VAL A 3 10.62 -4.10 8.47
C VAL A 3 10.39 -4.61 7.06
N ILE A 4 9.28 -4.24 6.44
CA ILE A 4 8.89 -4.67 5.09
C ILE A 4 9.14 -3.59 4.03
N GLY A 5 9.43 -2.36 4.44
CA GLY A 5 9.76 -1.24 3.56
C GLY A 5 10.03 0.04 4.31
N LEU A 6 10.58 1.01 3.61
CA LEU A 6 10.76 2.38 4.07
C LEU A 6 9.94 3.29 3.17
N GLU A 7 9.01 4.02 3.77
CA GLU A 7 8.27 5.06 3.06
C GLU A 7 9.08 6.35 3.02
N VAL A 8 9.25 6.90 1.85
CA VAL A 8 9.87 8.21 1.64
C VAL A 8 8.88 9.15 0.98
N THR A 9 8.87 10.40 1.41
CA THR A 9 8.08 11.47 0.80
C THR A 9 9.02 12.35 -0.02
N GLN A 10 8.77 12.48 -1.31
CA GLN A 10 9.50 13.39 -2.17
C GLN A 10 9.14 14.83 -1.82
N VAL A 11 10.14 15.65 -1.47
CA VAL A 11 9.94 17.05 -1.09
C VAL A 11 10.43 18.01 -2.17
N ALA A 12 11.38 17.57 -3.01
CA ALA A 12 11.86 18.36 -4.14
C ALA A 12 12.50 17.46 -5.19
N THR A 13 12.71 18.01 -6.38
CA THR A 13 13.61 17.49 -7.40
C THR A 13 14.77 18.44 -7.60
N GLY A 14 15.89 17.94 -8.05
CA GLY A 14 17.08 18.75 -8.30
C GLY A 14 18.04 18.11 -9.29
N LEU A 15 18.86 18.95 -9.89
CA LEU A 15 19.92 18.55 -10.79
C LEU A 15 21.27 18.66 -10.09
N VAL A 16 22.10 17.63 -10.17
CA VAL A 16 23.49 17.70 -9.71
C VAL A 16 24.27 18.61 -10.66
N THR A 17 24.78 19.71 -10.14
CA THR A 17 25.52 20.71 -10.91
C THR A 17 27.04 20.50 -10.86
N SER A 18 27.56 19.97 -9.75
CA SER A 18 28.97 19.63 -9.61
C SER A 18 29.15 18.50 -8.59
N THR A 19 30.20 17.72 -8.79
CA THR A 19 30.66 16.72 -7.83
C THR A 19 32.18 16.91 -7.64
N GLU A 20 32.60 17.05 -6.38
CA GLU A 20 33.99 17.18 -6.05
C GLU A 20 34.63 15.84 -5.66
N THR A 21 35.96 15.80 -5.74
CA THR A 21 36.75 14.58 -5.43
C THR A 21 36.66 14.16 -3.96
N ASN A 22 36.22 15.05 -3.06
CA ASN A 22 36.01 14.79 -1.63
C ASN A 22 34.64 14.11 -1.32
N GLY A 23 33.85 13.81 -2.35
CA GLY A 23 32.52 13.19 -2.20
C GLY A 23 31.39 14.18 -1.92
N VAL A 24 31.66 15.50 -1.99
CA VAL A 24 30.62 16.53 -1.89
C VAL A 24 30.06 16.85 -3.25
N SER A 25 28.75 16.99 -3.36
CA SER A 25 28.05 17.37 -4.60
C SER A 25 27.16 18.59 -4.34
N SER A 26 27.09 19.48 -5.32
CA SER A 26 26.14 20.59 -5.32
C SER A 26 24.93 20.23 -6.15
N LEU A 27 23.74 20.57 -5.63
CA LEU A 27 22.48 20.37 -6.32
C LEU A 27 21.78 21.72 -6.49
N GLN A 28 21.20 21.90 -7.66
CA GLN A 28 20.25 22.99 -7.93
C GLN A 28 18.84 22.39 -7.89
N LEU A 29 17.99 22.91 -7.00
CA LEU A 29 16.58 22.49 -6.96
C LEU A 29 15.87 22.97 -8.23
N THR A 30 15.16 22.08 -8.88
CA THR A 30 14.36 22.36 -10.08
C THR A 30 12.89 22.56 -9.75
N ASP A 31 12.36 21.73 -8.84
CA ASP A 31 11.01 21.83 -8.34
C ASP A 31 10.99 21.56 -6.84
N SER A 32 10.04 22.19 -6.15
CA SER A 32 9.76 21.93 -4.74
C SER A 32 8.27 21.63 -4.58
N TYR A 33 7.96 20.63 -3.77
CA TYR A 33 6.61 20.27 -3.42
C TYR A 33 6.24 20.93 -2.06
N ASP A 34 5.08 20.67 -1.53
CA ASP A 34 4.50 21.34 -0.34
C ASP A 34 5.37 21.34 0.95
N LYS A 35 6.56 20.80 0.88
CA LYS A 35 7.51 20.71 2.02
C LYS A 35 8.85 21.32 1.66
N GLU A 36 9.47 21.99 2.64
CA GLU A 36 10.82 22.53 2.51
C GLU A 36 11.88 21.41 2.57
N VAL A 37 12.93 21.56 1.78
CA VAL A 37 14.14 20.72 1.89
C VAL A 37 14.90 21.12 3.16
N ARG A 38 15.27 20.15 3.98
CA ARG A 38 15.90 20.35 5.28
C ARG A 38 17.21 19.57 5.39
N GLU A 39 18.07 20.03 6.28
CA GLU A 39 19.25 19.27 6.68
C GLU A 39 18.87 17.91 7.24
N GLY A 40 19.52 16.85 6.73
CA GLY A 40 19.19 15.46 7.05
C GLY A 40 18.30 14.77 6.01
N ASP A 41 17.72 15.49 5.07
CA ASP A 41 17.00 14.90 3.94
C ASP A 41 17.95 14.08 3.07
N ARG A 42 17.43 13.02 2.47
CA ARG A 42 18.19 12.11 1.62
C ARG A 42 17.94 12.37 0.15
N VAL A 43 19.00 12.31 -0.62
CA VAL A 43 18.93 12.40 -2.08
C VAL A 43 18.96 11.01 -2.67
N PHE A 44 18.03 10.76 -3.59
CA PHE A 44 17.93 9.51 -4.36
C PHE A 44 17.96 9.85 -5.85
N VAL A 45 18.49 8.92 -6.64
CA VAL A 45 18.34 9.02 -8.09
C VAL A 45 16.86 8.88 -8.42
N GLU A 46 16.37 9.73 -9.30
CA GLU A 46 14.99 9.63 -9.79
C GLU A 46 14.81 8.28 -10.48
N LEU A 47 14.00 7.43 -9.87
CA LEU A 47 13.61 6.17 -10.47
C LEU A 47 12.46 6.46 -11.43
N ASN A 48 12.67 6.21 -12.72
CA ASN A 48 11.62 6.23 -13.74
C ASN A 48 10.64 5.06 -13.50
N ASN A 49 9.92 5.09 -12.40
CA ASN A 49 8.79 4.20 -12.16
C ASN A 49 7.56 4.76 -12.89
N SER A 50 7.55 4.64 -14.21
CA SER A 50 6.37 4.99 -14.98
C SER A 50 5.26 4.00 -14.66
N ILE A 51 4.24 4.48 -13.96
CA ILE A 51 2.99 3.74 -13.77
C ILE A 51 2.36 3.56 -15.16
N PRO A 52 2.03 2.34 -15.59
CA PRO A 52 1.40 2.12 -16.87
C PRO A 52 0.11 2.96 -16.98
N PRO A 53 -0.14 3.62 -18.13
CA PRO A 53 -1.34 4.45 -18.28
C PRO A 53 -2.63 3.62 -18.36
N VAL A 54 -2.52 2.32 -18.57
CA VAL A 54 -3.66 1.39 -18.69
C VAL A 54 -3.37 0.13 -17.87
N PHE A 55 -4.33 -0.28 -17.06
CA PHE A 55 -4.31 -1.54 -16.32
C PHE A 55 -5.40 -2.46 -16.85
N TYR A 56 -5.08 -3.74 -16.92
CA TYR A 56 -6.03 -4.80 -17.21
C TYR A 56 -6.33 -5.55 -15.91
N PRO A 57 -7.49 -5.33 -15.29
CA PRO A 57 -7.84 -6.00 -14.06
C PRO A 57 -7.90 -7.51 -14.24
N ALA A 58 -7.22 -8.24 -13.36
CA ALA A 58 -7.23 -9.69 -13.32
C ALA A 58 -7.29 -10.17 -11.86
N PRO A 59 -7.89 -11.32 -11.56
CA PRO A 59 -7.83 -11.91 -10.24
C PRO A 59 -6.37 -12.14 -9.82
N ALA A 60 -6.00 -11.69 -8.63
CA ALA A 60 -4.64 -11.87 -8.12
C ALA A 60 -4.30 -13.35 -7.92
N THR A 61 -3.08 -13.74 -8.26
CA THR A 61 -2.52 -15.09 -8.06
C THR A 61 -1.38 -15.05 -7.05
N VAL A 62 -1.64 -14.47 -5.89
CA VAL A 62 -0.64 -14.31 -4.84
C VAL A 62 -0.41 -15.61 -4.05
N SER A 63 0.83 -15.84 -3.61
CA SER A 63 1.24 -17.04 -2.88
C SER A 63 0.68 -17.14 -1.46
N ARG A 64 0.20 -16.03 -0.91
CA ARG A 64 -0.38 -15.95 0.45
C ARG A 64 -1.41 -14.83 0.53
N GLY A 65 -2.24 -14.83 1.57
CA GLY A 65 -3.04 -13.67 1.93
C GLY A 65 -2.18 -12.49 2.40
N GLY A 66 -2.68 -11.30 2.17
CA GLY A 66 -2.08 -10.05 2.61
C GLY A 66 -2.94 -9.28 3.59
N MET A 67 -2.51 -8.06 3.90
CA MET A 67 -3.28 -7.10 4.68
C MET A 67 -2.95 -5.67 4.28
N ILE A 68 -3.87 -4.76 4.54
CA ILE A 68 -3.64 -3.33 4.43
C ILE A 68 -2.68 -2.92 5.56
N VAL A 69 -1.54 -2.34 5.21
CA VAL A 69 -0.54 -1.88 6.19
C VAL A 69 -0.55 -0.38 6.39
N ARG A 70 -1.04 0.37 5.41
CA ARG A 70 -1.17 1.83 5.48
C ARG A 70 -2.26 2.35 4.54
N ILE A 71 -2.88 3.44 4.93
CA ILE A 71 -3.78 4.24 4.10
C ILE A 71 -3.06 5.56 3.79
N MET A 72 -2.95 5.95 2.51
CA MET A 72 -2.08 7.06 2.11
C MET A 72 -2.70 8.43 2.41
N ASP A 73 -3.97 8.60 2.13
CA ASP A 73 -4.63 9.91 2.15
C ASP A 73 -5.59 10.11 3.34
N SER A 74 -5.57 9.20 4.33
CA SER A 74 -6.47 9.25 5.47
C SER A 74 -5.80 8.72 6.74
N ILE A 75 -6.23 9.24 7.89
CA ILE A 75 -5.71 8.85 9.21
C ILE A 75 -6.47 7.63 9.77
N SER A 76 -7.71 7.41 9.35
CA SER A 76 -8.58 6.41 9.99
C SER A 76 -8.98 5.26 9.09
N SER A 77 -9.56 5.54 7.92
CA SER A 77 -10.09 4.50 7.04
C SER A 77 -10.01 4.91 5.58
N ALA A 78 -10.00 3.91 4.68
CA ALA A 78 -10.05 4.11 3.25
C ALA A 78 -11.45 3.79 2.71
N ALA A 79 -11.81 4.47 1.65
CA ALA A 79 -13.04 4.25 0.88
C ALA A 79 -12.68 4.19 -0.61
N LYS A 80 -13.68 3.99 -1.45
CA LYS A 80 -13.54 4.05 -2.91
C LYS A 80 -12.76 5.30 -3.34
N GLY A 81 -11.75 5.12 -4.16
CA GLY A 81 -10.87 6.19 -4.64
C GLY A 81 -9.61 6.41 -3.78
N SER A 82 -9.52 5.82 -2.60
CA SER A 82 -8.31 5.91 -1.76
C SER A 82 -7.18 5.02 -2.26
N VAL A 83 -5.96 5.37 -1.86
CA VAL A 83 -4.76 4.56 -2.07
C VAL A 83 -4.36 3.89 -0.76
N VAL A 84 -4.05 2.61 -0.82
CA VAL A 84 -3.59 1.82 0.32
C VAL A 84 -2.29 1.12 0.00
N ALA A 85 -1.42 0.96 0.99
CA ALA A 85 -0.26 0.09 0.90
C ALA A 85 -0.61 -1.28 1.50
N ILE A 86 -0.18 -2.34 0.81
CA ILE A 86 -0.43 -3.73 1.16
C ILE A 86 0.89 -4.50 1.31
N ASN A 87 0.93 -5.49 2.19
CA ASN A 87 2.13 -6.30 2.43
C ASN A 87 2.26 -7.50 1.46
N LEU A 88 1.83 -7.28 0.23
CA LEU A 88 2.03 -8.19 -0.90
C LEU A 88 2.84 -7.45 -1.95
N GLY A 89 3.98 -7.98 -2.31
CA GLY A 89 4.87 -7.44 -3.34
C GLY A 89 5.17 -8.47 -4.42
N SER A 90 6.12 -8.17 -5.29
CA SER A 90 6.55 -9.04 -6.38
C SER A 90 7.05 -10.40 -5.87
N THR A 91 7.71 -10.44 -4.71
CA THR A 91 8.15 -11.68 -4.04
C THR A 91 6.99 -12.60 -3.64
N HIS A 92 5.79 -12.05 -3.52
CA HIS A 92 4.55 -12.78 -3.23
C HIS A 92 3.72 -13.07 -4.47
N GLY A 93 4.20 -12.68 -5.66
CA GLY A 93 3.51 -12.85 -6.93
C GLY A 93 2.56 -11.72 -7.31
N ALA A 94 2.49 -10.65 -6.53
CA ALA A 94 1.65 -9.49 -6.85
C ALA A 94 2.19 -8.74 -8.08
N LYS A 95 1.27 -8.30 -8.94
CA LYS A 95 1.57 -7.57 -10.18
C LYS A 95 0.60 -6.39 -10.35
N PRO A 96 1.01 -5.34 -11.07
CA PRO A 96 0.09 -4.29 -11.47
C PRO A 96 -1.08 -4.86 -12.27
N GLY A 97 -2.31 -4.47 -11.91
CA GLY A 97 -3.56 -4.99 -12.46
C GLY A 97 -4.21 -6.09 -11.61
N ASP A 98 -3.50 -6.68 -10.65
CA ASP A 98 -4.08 -7.70 -9.76
C ASP A 98 -5.18 -7.11 -8.88
N VAL A 99 -6.33 -7.78 -8.86
CA VAL A 99 -7.48 -7.43 -8.02
C VAL A 99 -7.54 -8.36 -6.82
N LEU A 100 -7.74 -7.79 -5.65
CA LEU A 100 -7.87 -8.49 -4.36
C LEU A 100 -9.17 -8.06 -3.68
N THR A 101 -9.81 -8.99 -3.00
CA THR A 101 -10.94 -8.72 -2.11
C THR A 101 -10.43 -8.41 -0.71
N VAL A 102 -10.96 -7.34 -0.13
CA VAL A 102 -10.68 -6.95 1.26
C VAL A 102 -11.71 -7.59 2.18
N TYR A 103 -11.25 -8.16 3.26
CA TYR A 103 -12.10 -8.78 4.29
C TYR A 103 -11.85 -8.12 5.63
N GLN A 104 -12.91 -7.65 6.26
CA GLN A 104 -12.89 -7.25 7.66
C GLN A 104 -12.95 -8.46 8.58
N LYS A 105 -12.25 -8.39 9.71
CA LYS A 105 -12.37 -9.40 10.76
C LYS A 105 -13.77 -9.39 11.34
N GLY A 106 -14.41 -10.55 11.35
CA GLY A 106 -15.68 -10.72 12.01
C GLY A 106 -15.66 -10.29 13.48
N ALA A 107 -16.77 -9.77 13.96
CA ALA A 107 -16.91 -9.32 15.34
C ALA A 107 -16.66 -10.47 16.32
N LEU A 108 -16.08 -10.15 17.47
CA LEU A 108 -16.00 -11.06 18.61
C LEU A 108 -17.28 -10.92 19.42
N ILE A 109 -18.12 -11.94 19.39
CA ILE A 109 -19.35 -12.01 20.18
C ILE A 109 -19.18 -12.99 21.33
N ARG A 110 -20.04 -12.89 22.35
CA ARG A 110 -20.13 -13.87 23.43
C ARG A 110 -21.34 -14.77 23.21
N ASP A 111 -21.10 -16.07 23.21
CA ASP A 111 -22.19 -17.04 23.17
C ASP A 111 -22.80 -17.19 24.56
N THR A 112 -23.92 -16.51 24.78
CA THR A 112 -24.62 -16.54 26.07
C THR A 112 -25.25 -17.89 26.40
N LYS A 113 -25.28 -18.81 25.43
CA LYS A 113 -25.79 -20.18 25.64
C LYS A 113 -24.71 -21.17 26.00
N ASP A 114 -23.45 -20.85 25.76
CA ASP A 114 -22.28 -21.66 26.07
C ASP A 114 -21.29 -20.90 26.96
N ASN A 115 -21.66 -20.71 28.22
CA ASN A 115 -20.82 -20.13 29.27
C ASN A 115 -20.10 -18.82 28.90
N ASP A 116 -20.75 -17.94 28.15
CA ASP A 116 -20.15 -16.68 27.69
C ASP A 116 -18.85 -16.85 26.89
N THR A 117 -18.70 -17.98 26.21
CA THR A 117 -17.52 -18.28 25.40
C THR A 117 -17.37 -17.27 24.28
N PRO A 118 -16.21 -16.61 24.13
CA PRO A 118 -15.98 -15.66 23.04
C PRO A 118 -15.89 -16.40 21.70
N VAL A 119 -16.81 -16.09 20.78
CA VAL A 119 -16.87 -16.64 19.42
C VAL A 119 -16.59 -15.51 18.42
N ARG A 120 -15.68 -15.75 17.46
CA ARG A 120 -15.45 -14.82 16.36
C ARG A 120 -16.32 -15.19 15.17
N LEU A 121 -17.05 -14.20 14.70
CA LEU A 121 -17.82 -14.35 13.46
C LEU A 121 -16.88 -14.50 12.25
N PRO A 122 -17.35 -15.10 11.15
CA PRO A 122 -16.61 -15.16 9.89
C PRO A 122 -16.19 -13.75 9.43
N ASN A 123 -15.09 -13.68 8.68
CA ASN A 123 -14.68 -12.45 8.02
C ASN A 123 -15.68 -12.10 6.92
N GLU A 124 -15.99 -10.81 6.78
CA GLU A 124 -16.94 -10.30 5.81
C GLU A 124 -16.20 -9.55 4.69
N PRO A 125 -16.56 -9.77 3.41
CA PRO A 125 -16.02 -8.97 2.31
C PRO A 125 -16.46 -7.52 2.50
N SER A 126 -15.53 -6.59 2.42
CA SER A 126 -15.76 -5.16 2.67
C SER A 126 -15.44 -4.27 1.47
N GLY A 127 -14.72 -4.81 0.48
CA GLY A 127 -14.37 -4.05 -0.72
C GLY A 127 -13.40 -4.77 -1.64
N MET A 128 -12.98 -4.08 -2.68
CA MET A 128 -12.00 -4.56 -3.65
C MET A 128 -10.92 -3.51 -3.91
N VAL A 129 -9.69 -3.97 -4.04
CA VAL A 129 -8.54 -3.13 -4.38
C VAL A 129 -7.82 -3.68 -5.61
N MET A 130 -7.22 -2.80 -6.41
CA MET A 130 -6.39 -3.16 -7.55
C MET A 130 -4.99 -2.64 -7.36
N VAL A 131 -4.00 -3.52 -7.50
CA VAL A 131 -2.58 -3.18 -7.45
C VAL A 131 -2.22 -2.35 -8.67
N PHE A 132 -1.54 -1.21 -8.46
CA PHE A 132 -1.06 -0.37 -9.56
C PHE A 132 0.47 -0.16 -9.54
N ASN A 133 1.11 -0.34 -8.39
CA ASN A 133 2.56 -0.24 -8.27
C ASN A 133 3.07 -1.31 -7.29
N THR A 134 4.13 -2.03 -7.67
CA THR A 134 4.63 -3.19 -6.92
C THR A 134 6.12 -3.06 -6.65
N PHE A 135 6.50 -3.27 -5.40
CA PHE A 135 7.88 -3.40 -4.92
C PHE A 135 8.11 -4.84 -4.44
N ASP A 136 9.27 -5.12 -3.87
CA ASP A 136 9.62 -6.49 -3.46
C ASP A 136 8.64 -7.08 -2.45
N ASP A 137 8.40 -6.43 -1.31
CA ASP A 137 7.55 -6.94 -0.22
C ASP A 137 6.23 -6.15 -0.06
N ILE A 138 6.06 -5.03 -0.77
CA ILE A 138 4.92 -4.11 -0.65
C ILE A 138 4.38 -3.78 -2.03
N SER A 139 3.09 -3.49 -2.11
CA SER A 139 2.49 -2.85 -3.28
C SER A 139 1.57 -1.71 -2.86
N TYR A 140 1.37 -0.76 -3.77
CA TYR A 140 0.29 0.20 -3.67
C TYR A 140 -0.90 -0.28 -4.47
N ALA A 141 -2.08 -0.16 -3.86
CA ALA A 141 -3.34 -0.54 -4.46
C ALA A 141 -4.37 0.58 -4.35
N TYR A 142 -5.19 0.69 -5.37
CA TYR A 142 -6.30 1.63 -5.46
C TYR A 142 -7.58 0.95 -5.04
N VAL A 143 -8.39 1.57 -4.18
CA VAL A 143 -9.69 1.04 -3.75
C VAL A 143 -10.69 1.25 -4.88
N LEU A 144 -11.07 0.15 -5.55
CA LEU A 144 -12.02 0.15 -6.65
C LEU A 144 -13.45 0.34 -6.13
N ASP A 145 -13.75 -0.33 -5.04
CA ASP A 145 -15.05 -0.29 -4.38
C ASP A 145 -14.94 -0.66 -2.91
N SER A 146 -15.85 -0.12 -2.08
CA SER A 146 -15.93 -0.45 -0.67
C SER A 146 -17.36 -0.26 -0.15
N GLU A 147 -17.94 -1.32 0.38
CA GLU A 147 -19.24 -1.29 1.07
C GLU A 147 -19.12 -0.81 2.51
N LEU A 148 -17.96 -1.06 3.13
CA LEU A 148 -17.61 -0.64 4.49
C LEU A 148 -16.27 0.11 4.46
N PRO A 149 -16.01 1.00 5.44
CA PRO A 149 -14.71 1.63 5.58
C PRO A 149 -13.59 0.60 5.75
N LEU A 150 -12.57 0.66 4.90
CA LEU A 150 -11.42 -0.24 4.97
C LEU A 150 -10.39 0.27 5.98
N ASN A 151 -9.82 -0.62 6.77
CA ASN A 151 -8.91 -0.26 7.85
C ASN A 151 -7.55 -0.93 7.70
N VAL A 152 -6.54 -0.36 8.35
CA VAL A 152 -5.24 -1.01 8.51
C VAL A 152 -5.44 -2.33 9.27
N GLY A 153 -4.89 -3.41 8.72
CA GLY A 153 -5.04 -4.76 9.27
C GLY A 153 -6.17 -5.59 8.64
N ASP A 154 -7.00 -5.01 7.76
CA ASP A 154 -7.97 -5.79 6.99
C ASP A 154 -7.25 -6.75 6.06
N GLN A 155 -7.80 -7.95 5.93
CA GLN A 155 -7.20 -9.06 5.20
C GLN A 155 -7.47 -8.93 3.70
N LEU A 156 -6.47 -9.30 2.91
CA LEU A 156 -6.54 -9.32 1.45
C LEU A 156 -6.40 -10.74 0.94
N LEU A 157 -7.34 -11.17 0.14
CA LEU A 157 -7.34 -12.48 -0.52
C LEU A 157 -7.66 -12.32 -2.01
N PRO A 158 -7.24 -13.28 -2.85
CA PRO A 158 -7.76 -13.34 -4.21
C PRO A 158 -9.29 -13.35 -4.20
N PRO A 159 -9.94 -12.72 -5.19
CA PRO A 159 -11.39 -12.75 -5.27
C PRO A 159 -11.86 -14.21 -5.39
N PRO A 160 -12.98 -14.59 -4.73
CA PRO A 160 -13.54 -15.92 -4.92
C PRO A 160 -13.86 -16.09 -6.40
N TYR A 161 -13.53 -17.25 -6.95
CA TYR A 161 -13.91 -17.59 -8.32
C TYR A 161 -15.44 -17.58 -8.39
N LEU A 162 -15.97 -16.81 -9.32
CA LEU A 162 -17.37 -16.84 -9.71
C LEU A 162 -17.65 -18.06 -10.58
#